data_a58c4f607980d787cebc80ce79f71f3e
#
_entry.id   a58c4f607980d787cebc80ce79f71f3e
#
_cell.length_a   1.000
_cell.length_b   1.000
_cell.length_c   1.000
_cell.angle_alpha   90.00
_cell.angle_beta   90.00
_cell.angle_gamma   90.00
#
_symmetry.space_group_name_H-M   'P 1'
#
loop_
_entity.id
_entity.type
_entity.pdbx_description
1 polymer ?
#
loop_
_entity_poly.entity_id
_entity_poly.type
_entity_poly.pdbx_seq_one_letter_code
_entity_poly.pdbx_strand_id
1 'polypeptide(L)'
;MSIVHRKTPLLEVCHVCKSYPASGGFWRKKRQSILKDVNLSLSEGASVGLIGESGEGKSTLGRLILGLEQPDSGQILLEGQPVREWRKAHPGQLSVVFQDYTSSVNPRFTVRELVGEPLDILRLEGDRTVSELLGRVGLPETLLHRYPHELSGGQLQRVCIARAIATKPRFIVFDEAISSLDVSVQAQVLELLLELKGDMTYLFIAHDVQAVAYLCDHILFLHEGTIAESLERKHLATASSGYARRLLQSVVPFTPDACVATV
;
A
#
# COMPACT_ATOMS: atom_id res chain seq x y z
N MET A 1 22.74 -1.12 5.84
CA MET A 1 22.07 -0.90 7.14
C MET A 1 21.74 0.59 7.21
N SER A 2 20.54 0.97 6.72
CA SER A 2 20.14 2.39 6.64
C SER A 2 19.17 2.67 7.76
N ILE A 3 19.66 3.36 8.80
CA ILE A 3 18.88 3.80 9.95
C ILE A 3 18.27 5.15 9.56
N VAL A 4 16.96 5.15 9.32
CA VAL A 4 16.19 6.38 9.17
C VAL A 4 15.47 6.67 10.49
N HIS A 5 15.95 7.70 11.16
CA HIS A 5 15.40 8.42 12.33
C HIS A 5 15.18 7.67 13.67
N ARG A 6 15.63 8.35 14.75
CA ARG A 6 15.57 7.99 16.20
C ARG A 6 14.16 7.95 16.82
N LYS A 7 13.14 7.58 16.08
CA LYS A 7 11.84 7.17 16.64
C LYS A 7 11.75 5.65 16.52
N THR A 8 11.24 4.99 17.54
CA THR A 8 10.93 3.55 17.49
C THR A 8 10.17 3.26 16.19
N PRO A 9 10.62 2.32 15.35
CA PRO A 9 9.94 2.04 14.09
C PRO A 9 8.52 1.53 14.35
N LEU A 10 7.55 1.99 13.55
CA LEU A 10 6.19 1.44 13.59
C LEU A 10 6.17 0.02 13.01
N LEU A 11 6.86 -0.21 11.91
CA LEU A 11 6.97 -1.50 11.24
C LEU A 11 8.43 -1.94 11.13
N GLU A 12 8.70 -3.19 11.46
CA GLU A 12 9.98 -3.86 11.23
C GLU A 12 9.76 -5.18 10.52
N VAL A 13 10.50 -5.41 9.45
CA VAL A 13 10.58 -6.68 8.72
C VAL A 13 12.01 -7.17 8.85
N CYS A 14 12.19 -8.32 9.51
CA CYS A 14 13.50 -8.82 9.90
C CYS A 14 13.74 -10.23 9.31
N HIS A 15 14.69 -10.32 8.39
CA HIS A 15 15.14 -11.57 7.76
C HIS A 15 14.01 -12.43 7.17
N VAL A 16 13.01 -11.77 6.56
CA VAL A 16 11.81 -12.43 6.05
C VAL A 16 12.08 -13.17 4.76
N CYS A 17 11.77 -14.48 4.78
CA CYS A 17 11.75 -15.34 3.59
C CYS A 17 10.35 -15.89 3.36
N LYS A 18 9.98 -16.06 2.09
CA LYS A 18 8.72 -16.68 1.68
C LYS A 18 8.88 -17.47 0.39
N SER A 19 8.31 -18.67 0.36
CA SER A 19 8.25 -19.52 -0.83
C SER A 19 6.89 -20.16 -0.97
N TYR A 20 6.52 -20.47 -2.23
CA TYR A 20 5.29 -21.17 -2.56
C TYR A 20 5.59 -22.48 -3.30
N PRO A 21 4.68 -23.47 -3.28
CA PRO A 21 4.81 -24.64 -4.12
C PRO A 21 4.88 -24.23 -5.60
N ALA A 22 5.89 -24.69 -6.32
CA ALA A 22 5.98 -24.44 -7.75
C ALA A 22 4.91 -25.24 -8.50
N SER A 23 4.23 -24.58 -9.44
CA SER A 23 3.26 -25.25 -10.34
C SER A 23 4.02 -26.18 -11.28
N GLY A 24 3.87 -27.50 -11.11
CA GLY A 24 4.42 -28.47 -12.06
C GLY A 24 5.04 -29.70 -11.43
N GLY A 25 4.36 -30.84 -11.54
CA GLY A 25 4.91 -32.16 -11.33
C GLY A 25 4.50 -32.86 -10.05
N PHE A 26 3.75 -33.95 -10.20
CA PHE A 26 3.23 -34.83 -9.14
C PHE A 26 4.33 -35.46 -8.23
N TRP A 27 5.61 -35.34 -8.62
CA TRP A 27 6.72 -36.09 -8.00
C TRP A 27 7.85 -35.25 -7.38
N ARG A 28 7.87 -33.93 -7.52
CA ARG A 28 8.84 -33.05 -6.82
C ARG A 28 8.14 -31.81 -6.28
N LYS A 29 8.03 -31.70 -4.98
CA LYS A 29 7.62 -30.49 -4.25
C LYS A 29 8.71 -29.39 -4.37
N LYS A 30 9.00 -28.94 -5.60
CA LYS A 30 9.89 -27.79 -5.78
C LYS A 30 9.19 -26.56 -5.24
N ARG A 31 9.81 -25.84 -4.31
CA ARG A 31 9.30 -24.54 -3.84
C ARG A 31 9.99 -23.45 -4.63
N GLN A 32 9.21 -22.46 -5.04
CA GLN A 32 9.72 -21.23 -5.64
C GLN A 32 9.89 -20.20 -4.54
N SER A 33 11.14 -19.76 -4.30
CA SER A 33 11.44 -18.68 -3.37
C SER A 33 10.98 -17.36 -3.98
N ILE A 34 10.13 -16.63 -3.27
CA ILE A 34 9.59 -15.33 -3.70
C ILE A 34 10.28 -14.19 -2.93
N LEU A 35 10.43 -14.33 -1.61
CA LEU A 35 11.17 -13.37 -0.79
C LEU A 35 12.37 -14.06 -0.15
N LYS A 36 13.51 -13.35 -0.13
CA LYS A 36 14.80 -13.87 0.30
C LYS A 36 15.46 -12.84 1.20
N ASP A 37 15.42 -13.08 2.51
CA ASP A 37 16.09 -12.25 3.50
C ASP A 37 15.70 -10.76 3.45
N VAL A 38 14.40 -10.47 3.33
CA VAL A 38 13.89 -9.10 3.26
C VAL A 38 14.03 -8.43 4.62
N ASN A 39 14.66 -7.25 4.61
CA ASN A 39 14.87 -6.42 5.78
C ASN A 39 14.44 -4.98 5.46
N LEU A 40 13.51 -4.41 6.23
CA LEU A 40 13.12 -3.00 6.14
C LEU A 40 12.51 -2.52 7.46
N SER A 41 12.50 -1.22 7.66
CA SER A 41 11.81 -0.60 8.79
C SER A 41 11.17 0.72 8.37
N LEU A 42 9.97 1.00 8.92
CA LEU A 42 9.21 2.23 8.67
C LEU A 42 8.93 2.93 9.99
N SER A 43 9.20 4.22 10.01
CA SER A 43 8.81 5.08 11.13
C SER A 43 7.34 5.50 11.02
N GLU A 44 6.73 5.85 12.15
CA GLU A 44 5.38 6.41 12.16
C GLU A 44 5.32 7.71 11.35
N GLY A 45 4.26 7.89 10.56
CA GLY A 45 4.06 9.01 9.65
C GLY A 45 4.86 8.92 8.34
N ALA A 46 5.65 7.86 8.13
CA ALA A 46 6.40 7.68 6.90
C ALA A 46 5.49 7.31 5.72
N SER A 47 5.81 7.85 4.55
CA SER A 47 5.24 7.45 3.26
C SER A 47 6.31 6.70 2.47
N VAL A 48 6.10 5.39 2.29
CA VAL A 48 7.11 4.51 1.68
C VAL A 48 6.53 3.85 0.44
N GLY A 49 7.24 3.96 -0.68
CA GLY A 49 6.94 3.28 -1.92
C GLY A 49 7.73 1.99 -2.07
N LEU A 50 7.08 0.93 -2.53
CA LEU A 50 7.70 -0.34 -2.88
C LEU A 50 7.56 -0.56 -4.39
N ILE A 51 8.66 -0.49 -5.10
CA ILE A 51 8.73 -0.64 -6.55
C ILE A 51 9.41 -1.96 -6.91
N GLY A 52 8.95 -2.56 -8.00
CA GLY A 52 9.56 -3.75 -8.59
C GLY A 52 8.73 -4.23 -9.78
N GLU A 53 9.30 -5.09 -10.61
CA GLU A 53 8.58 -5.70 -11.72
C GLU A 53 7.46 -6.64 -11.25
N SER A 54 6.58 -7.03 -12.16
CA SER A 54 5.53 -8.00 -11.85
C SER A 54 6.15 -9.36 -11.47
N GLY A 55 5.64 -9.96 -10.38
CA GLY A 55 6.16 -11.25 -9.90
C GLY A 55 7.33 -11.17 -8.92
N GLU A 56 7.91 -10.00 -8.64
CA GLU A 56 9.04 -9.82 -7.70
C GLU A 56 8.69 -10.04 -6.22
N GLY A 57 7.39 -10.20 -5.90
CA GLY A 57 6.96 -10.50 -4.53
C GLY A 57 6.40 -9.32 -3.75
N LYS A 58 6.14 -8.17 -4.39
CA LYS A 58 5.58 -6.96 -3.73
C LYS A 58 4.30 -7.25 -2.96
N SER A 59 3.28 -7.78 -3.63
CA SER A 59 1.99 -8.11 -2.99
C SER A 59 2.13 -9.23 -1.96
N THR A 60 3.09 -10.16 -2.14
CA THR A 60 3.43 -11.16 -1.12
C THR A 60 3.94 -10.47 0.14
N LEU A 61 4.88 -9.53 -0.01
CA LEU A 61 5.40 -8.76 1.13
C LEU A 61 4.27 -7.95 1.80
N GLY A 62 3.39 -7.31 1.03
CA GLY A 62 2.20 -6.63 1.54
C GLY A 62 1.30 -7.54 2.39
N ARG A 63 0.98 -8.76 1.91
CA ARG A 63 0.16 -9.73 2.65
C ARG A 63 0.83 -10.20 3.95
N LEU A 64 2.14 -10.37 3.94
CA LEU A 64 2.91 -10.72 5.13
C LEU A 64 2.88 -9.59 6.15
N ILE A 65 3.09 -8.34 5.73
CA ILE A 65 3.01 -7.13 6.58
C ILE A 65 1.62 -6.97 7.18
N LEU A 66 0.57 -7.28 6.42
CA LEU A 66 -0.81 -7.27 6.90
C LEU A 66 -1.14 -8.45 7.85
N GLY A 67 -0.21 -9.41 8.03
CA GLY A 67 -0.45 -10.62 8.79
C GLY A 67 -1.53 -11.53 8.19
N LEU A 68 -1.82 -11.39 6.89
CA LEU A 68 -2.73 -12.27 6.14
C LEU A 68 -2.06 -13.60 5.82
N GLU A 69 -0.73 -13.58 5.65
CA GLU A 69 0.10 -14.77 5.50
C GLU A 69 1.19 -14.81 6.57
N GLN A 70 1.87 -15.95 6.69
CA GLN A 70 3.04 -16.09 7.56
C GLN A 70 4.31 -16.22 6.69
N PRO A 71 5.44 -15.63 7.10
CA PRO A 71 6.72 -15.91 6.48
C PRO A 71 7.15 -17.37 6.77
N ASP A 72 8.01 -17.92 5.90
CA ASP A 72 8.63 -19.22 6.13
C ASP A 72 9.74 -19.11 7.20
N SER A 73 10.44 -17.97 7.26
CA SER A 73 11.40 -17.59 8.30
C SER A 73 11.45 -16.07 8.46
N GLY A 74 12.07 -15.62 9.54
CA GLY A 74 12.11 -14.22 9.93
C GLY A 74 10.85 -13.79 10.67
N GLN A 75 10.71 -12.50 10.91
CA GLN A 75 9.59 -11.93 11.66
C GLN A 75 9.16 -10.56 11.13
N ILE A 76 7.90 -10.23 11.37
CA ILE A 76 7.33 -8.92 11.07
C ILE A 76 6.71 -8.39 12.34
N LEU A 77 7.17 -7.22 12.74
CA LEU A 77 6.79 -6.58 13.99
C LEU A 77 6.11 -5.23 13.70
N LEU A 78 5.03 -4.96 14.41
CA LEU A 78 4.46 -3.63 14.56
C LEU A 78 4.66 -3.19 16.01
N GLU A 79 5.33 -2.05 16.21
CA GLU A 79 5.72 -1.55 17.54
C GLU A 79 6.43 -2.62 18.39
N GLY A 80 7.31 -3.41 17.77
CA GLY A 80 8.06 -4.48 18.44
C GLY A 80 7.24 -5.74 18.73
N GLN A 81 5.95 -5.81 18.38
CA GLN A 81 5.10 -6.98 18.57
C GLN A 81 4.87 -7.73 17.25
N PRO A 82 4.79 -9.06 17.25
CA PRO A 82 4.44 -9.81 16.05
C PRO A 82 3.13 -9.31 15.44
N VAL A 83 3.12 -9.05 14.13
CA VAL A 83 2.00 -8.37 13.43
C VAL A 83 0.64 -9.02 13.69
N ARG A 84 0.57 -10.34 13.85
CA ARG A 84 -0.69 -11.05 14.11
C ARG A 84 -1.24 -10.76 15.51
N GLU A 85 -0.37 -10.63 16.49
CA GLU A 85 -0.72 -10.32 17.87
C GLU A 85 -1.12 -8.85 17.97
N TRP A 86 -0.29 -7.98 17.38
CA TRP A 86 -0.56 -6.55 17.33
C TRP A 86 -1.92 -6.24 16.68
N ARG A 87 -2.24 -6.87 15.54
CA ARG A 87 -3.52 -6.68 14.85
C ARG A 87 -4.74 -7.10 15.70
N LYS A 88 -4.60 -8.16 16.51
CA LYS A 88 -5.66 -8.59 17.44
C LYS A 88 -5.84 -7.60 18.59
N ALA A 89 -4.75 -7.03 19.07
CA ALA A 89 -4.77 -6.04 20.15
C ALA A 89 -5.24 -4.65 19.68
N HIS A 90 -5.07 -4.34 18.38
CA HIS A 90 -5.36 -3.02 17.80
C HIS A 90 -6.30 -3.15 16.57
N PRO A 91 -7.55 -3.61 16.76
CA PRO A 91 -8.50 -3.77 15.66
C PRO A 91 -8.76 -2.43 14.96
N GLY A 92 -8.77 -2.46 13.62
CA GLY A 92 -8.97 -1.26 12.79
C GLY A 92 -7.73 -0.36 12.60
N GLN A 93 -6.60 -0.62 13.30
CA GLN A 93 -5.40 0.19 13.18
C GLN A 93 -4.47 -0.21 12.02
N LEU A 94 -4.76 -1.32 11.36
CA LEU A 94 -4.08 -1.80 10.15
C LEU A 94 -5.12 -1.97 9.04
N SER A 95 -4.89 -1.34 7.89
CA SER A 95 -5.85 -1.35 6.78
C SER A 95 -5.16 -1.61 5.44
N VAL A 96 -5.96 -1.89 4.40
CA VAL A 96 -5.47 -2.19 3.05
C VAL A 96 -6.43 -1.74 1.97
N VAL A 97 -5.87 -1.26 0.86
CA VAL A 97 -6.57 -1.09 -0.42
C VAL A 97 -5.92 -2.02 -1.43
N PHE A 98 -6.68 -3.00 -1.94
CA PHE A 98 -6.18 -3.98 -2.90
C PHE A 98 -6.29 -3.49 -4.34
N GLN A 99 -5.47 -4.06 -5.22
CA GLN A 99 -5.47 -3.84 -6.66
C GLN A 99 -6.85 -4.12 -7.29
N ASP A 100 -7.45 -5.26 -6.96
CA ASP A 100 -8.81 -5.59 -7.38
C ASP A 100 -9.82 -5.05 -6.38
N TYR A 101 -10.17 -3.77 -6.57
CA TYR A 101 -11.15 -3.09 -5.74
C TYR A 101 -12.57 -3.63 -5.98
N THR A 102 -12.85 -4.19 -7.16
CA THR A 102 -14.19 -4.72 -7.48
C THR A 102 -14.47 -6.00 -6.71
N SER A 103 -13.52 -6.91 -6.62
CA SER A 103 -13.66 -8.14 -5.83
C SER A 103 -13.53 -7.91 -4.32
N SER A 104 -13.01 -6.75 -3.92
CA SER A 104 -12.79 -6.40 -2.50
C SER A 104 -14.07 -5.91 -1.80
N VAL A 105 -15.16 -5.68 -2.53
CA VAL A 105 -16.42 -5.17 -2.02
C VAL A 105 -17.56 -6.17 -2.18
N ASN A 106 -18.53 -6.12 -1.28
CA ASN A 106 -19.77 -6.87 -1.44
C ASN A 106 -20.66 -6.14 -2.47
N PRO A 107 -20.98 -6.74 -3.65
CA PRO A 107 -21.77 -6.08 -4.69
C PRO A 107 -23.23 -5.80 -4.30
N ARG A 108 -23.71 -6.35 -3.18
CA ARG A 108 -25.06 -6.15 -2.65
C ARG A 108 -25.13 -5.03 -1.62
N PHE A 109 -23.99 -4.47 -1.22
CA PHE A 109 -23.92 -3.36 -0.27
C PHE A 109 -23.96 -2.05 -1.02
N THR A 110 -24.67 -1.09 -0.45
CA THR A 110 -24.61 0.31 -0.86
C THR A 110 -23.26 0.93 -0.46
N VAL A 111 -22.91 2.07 -1.03
CA VAL A 111 -21.71 2.84 -0.64
C VAL A 111 -21.68 3.10 0.86
N ARG A 112 -22.84 3.46 1.46
CA ARG A 112 -22.98 3.66 2.90
C ARG A 112 -22.57 2.42 3.70
N GLU A 113 -23.09 1.25 3.30
CA GLU A 113 -22.79 -0.02 3.96
C GLU A 113 -21.33 -0.42 3.77
N LEU A 114 -20.75 -0.20 2.56
CA LEU A 114 -19.36 -0.52 2.28
C LEU A 114 -18.38 0.31 3.13
N VAL A 115 -18.61 1.61 3.22
CA VAL A 115 -17.74 2.51 4.00
C VAL A 115 -18.00 2.35 5.50
N GLY A 116 -19.25 2.08 5.89
CA GLY A 116 -19.67 1.86 7.27
C GLY A 116 -19.24 0.51 7.85
N GLU A 117 -19.07 -0.53 7.01
CA GLU A 117 -18.77 -1.89 7.45
C GLU A 117 -17.65 -1.99 8.53
N PRO A 118 -16.48 -1.38 8.37
CA PRO A 118 -15.45 -1.44 9.42
C PRO A 118 -15.83 -0.69 10.69
N LEU A 119 -16.66 0.36 10.58
CA LEU A 119 -17.15 1.10 11.74
C LEU A 119 -18.15 0.27 12.52
N ASP A 120 -19.08 -0.41 11.83
CA ASP A 120 -20.07 -1.29 12.43
C ASP A 120 -19.44 -2.48 13.14
N ILE A 121 -18.45 -3.13 12.50
CA ILE A 121 -17.69 -4.25 13.08
C ILE A 121 -16.99 -3.84 14.37
N LEU A 122 -16.44 -2.64 14.41
CA LEU A 122 -15.73 -2.11 15.59
C LEU A 122 -16.66 -1.37 16.57
N ARG A 123 -17.97 -1.27 16.25
CA ARG A 123 -18.97 -0.53 17.03
C ARG A 123 -18.57 0.94 17.24
N LEU A 124 -17.96 1.53 16.23
CA LEU A 124 -17.65 2.95 16.19
C LEU A 124 -18.86 3.70 15.65
N GLU A 125 -19.32 4.73 16.37
CA GLU A 125 -20.52 5.45 15.97
C GLU A 125 -20.38 6.18 14.63
N GLY A 126 -21.42 6.08 13.76
CA GLY A 126 -21.89 7.13 13.02
C GLY A 126 -22.17 7.18 11.56
N ASP A 127 -23.44 7.43 11.26
CA ASP A 127 -23.94 7.84 9.95
C ASP A 127 -23.28 9.13 9.43
N ARG A 128 -23.07 10.09 10.31
CA ARG A 128 -22.41 11.35 10.01
C ARG A 128 -20.97 11.14 9.53
N THR A 129 -20.31 10.14 10.09
CA THR A 129 -18.93 9.77 9.74
C THR A 129 -18.81 9.23 8.32
N VAL A 130 -19.79 8.51 7.77
CA VAL A 130 -19.75 7.99 6.39
C VAL A 130 -19.83 9.14 5.37
N SER A 131 -20.72 10.11 5.57
CA SER A 131 -20.79 11.31 4.72
C SER A 131 -19.50 12.12 4.74
N GLU A 132 -18.91 12.32 5.92
CA GLU A 132 -17.64 13.00 6.08
C GLU A 132 -16.51 12.25 5.36
N LEU A 133 -16.49 10.91 5.44
CA LEU A 133 -15.50 10.09 4.75
C LEU A 133 -15.63 10.17 3.23
N LEU A 134 -16.86 10.20 2.70
CA LEU A 134 -17.08 10.44 1.27
C LEU A 134 -16.59 11.82 0.84
N GLY A 135 -16.85 12.85 1.64
CA GLY A 135 -16.33 14.20 1.40
C GLY A 135 -14.79 14.22 1.36
N ARG A 136 -14.13 13.52 2.28
CA ARG A 136 -12.65 13.41 2.32
C ARG A 136 -12.06 12.77 1.06
N VAL A 137 -12.80 11.89 0.39
CA VAL A 137 -12.35 11.26 -0.86
C VAL A 137 -12.95 11.94 -2.10
N GLY A 138 -13.49 13.15 -1.95
CA GLY A 138 -14.04 13.95 -3.05
C GLY A 138 -15.27 13.33 -3.71
N LEU A 139 -16.07 12.56 -2.96
CA LEU A 139 -17.32 11.97 -3.44
C LEU A 139 -18.54 12.66 -2.82
N PRO A 140 -19.58 12.96 -3.62
CA PRO A 140 -20.80 13.57 -3.11
C PRO A 140 -21.65 12.57 -2.32
N GLU A 141 -22.38 13.04 -1.31
CA GLU A 141 -23.31 12.25 -0.49
C GLU A 141 -24.42 11.56 -1.30
N THR A 142 -24.75 12.08 -2.48
CA THR A 142 -25.75 11.48 -3.38
C THR A 142 -25.40 10.05 -3.78
N LEU A 143 -24.13 9.63 -3.61
CA LEU A 143 -23.68 8.27 -3.88
C LEU A 143 -23.94 7.29 -2.74
N LEU A 144 -24.32 7.74 -1.54
CA LEU A 144 -24.51 6.88 -0.34
C LEU A 144 -25.40 5.67 -0.58
N HIS A 145 -26.45 5.83 -1.39
CA HIS A 145 -27.43 4.76 -1.67
C HIS A 145 -27.17 4.01 -2.98
N ARG A 146 -26.06 4.31 -3.66
CA ARG A 146 -25.64 3.62 -4.88
C ARG A 146 -24.96 2.31 -4.56
N TYR A 147 -25.11 1.35 -5.46
CA TYR A 147 -24.42 0.07 -5.44
C TYR A 147 -23.10 0.14 -6.22
N PRO A 148 -22.13 -0.77 -6.00
CA PRO A 148 -20.86 -0.79 -6.72
C PRO A 148 -20.99 -0.76 -8.24
N HIS A 149 -21.95 -1.46 -8.81
CA HIS A 149 -22.17 -1.53 -10.26
C HIS A 149 -22.77 -0.25 -10.87
N GLU A 150 -23.20 0.71 -10.04
CA GLU A 150 -23.70 2.01 -10.47
C GLU A 150 -22.61 3.11 -10.43
N LEU A 151 -21.39 2.75 -10.00
CA LEU A 151 -20.26 3.67 -9.85
C LEU A 151 -19.27 3.51 -11.01
N SER A 152 -18.58 4.61 -11.36
CA SER A 152 -17.39 4.51 -12.20
C SER A 152 -16.25 3.81 -11.44
N GLY A 153 -15.25 3.28 -12.18
CA GLY A 153 -14.09 2.63 -11.56
C GLY A 153 -13.39 3.54 -10.54
N GLY A 154 -13.17 4.82 -10.90
CA GLY A 154 -12.54 5.79 -9.99
C GLY A 154 -13.41 6.17 -8.80
N GLN A 155 -14.75 6.18 -8.94
CA GLN A 155 -15.65 6.38 -7.80
C GLN A 155 -15.58 5.18 -6.85
N LEU A 156 -15.64 3.96 -7.36
CA LEU A 156 -15.56 2.75 -6.54
C LEU A 156 -14.20 2.63 -5.85
N GLN A 157 -13.10 2.98 -6.54
CA GLN A 157 -11.77 3.03 -5.93
C GLN A 157 -11.72 4.01 -4.75
N ARG A 158 -12.28 5.24 -4.91
CA ARG A 158 -12.37 6.22 -3.83
C ARG A 158 -13.26 5.75 -2.68
N VAL A 159 -14.33 5.00 -2.95
CA VAL A 159 -15.13 4.33 -1.91
C VAL A 159 -14.28 3.31 -1.14
N CYS A 160 -13.44 2.51 -1.82
CA CYS A 160 -12.53 1.58 -1.16
C CYS A 160 -11.48 2.30 -0.30
N ILE A 161 -10.98 3.46 -0.74
CA ILE A 161 -10.09 4.30 0.06
C ILE A 161 -10.84 4.85 1.28
N ALA A 162 -12.06 5.39 1.10
CA ALA A 162 -12.90 5.87 2.21
C ALA A 162 -13.12 4.77 3.28
N ARG A 163 -13.44 3.54 2.84
CA ARG A 163 -13.56 2.37 3.72
C ARG A 163 -12.25 2.09 4.46
N ALA A 164 -11.12 2.15 3.76
CA ALA A 164 -9.82 1.84 4.34
C ALA A 164 -9.38 2.86 5.41
N ILE A 165 -9.75 4.14 5.27
CA ILE A 165 -9.42 5.21 6.23
C ILE A 165 -10.48 5.40 7.32
N ALA A 166 -11.63 4.71 7.23
CA ALA A 166 -12.78 4.90 8.12
C ALA A 166 -12.43 4.73 9.62
N THR A 167 -11.60 3.76 9.93
CA THR A 167 -11.16 3.46 11.30
C THR A 167 -10.00 4.32 11.79
N LYS A 168 -9.53 5.30 10.98
CA LYS A 168 -8.31 6.10 11.24
C LYS A 168 -7.11 5.20 11.53
N PRO A 169 -6.75 4.30 10.60
CA PRO A 169 -5.69 3.34 10.85
C PRO A 169 -4.33 4.04 10.98
N ARG A 170 -3.46 3.49 11.80
CA ARG A 170 -2.08 3.97 11.94
C ARG A 170 -1.19 3.56 10.75
N PHE A 171 -1.54 2.43 10.10
CA PHE A 171 -0.81 1.93 8.96
C PHE A 171 -1.74 1.40 7.87
N ILE A 172 -1.50 1.82 6.62
CA ILE A 172 -2.23 1.34 5.44
C ILE A 172 -1.26 0.77 4.40
N VAL A 173 -1.64 -0.33 3.79
CA VAL A 173 -1.00 -0.85 2.57
C VAL A 173 -1.89 -0.52 1.37
N PHE A 174 -1.35 0.19 0.37
CA PHE A 174 -1.96 0.36 -0.94
C PHE A 174 -1.27 -0.60 -1.91
N ASP A 175 -1.93 -1.70 -2.28
CA ASP A 175 -1.36 -2.73 -3.17
C ASP A 175 -1.87 -2.51 -4.59
N GLU A 176 -1.03 -1.87 -5.42
CA GLU A 176 -1.32 -1.48 -6.81
C GLU A 176 -2.67 -0.76 -7.00
N ALA A 177 -3.03 0.04 -5.99
CA ALA A 177 -4.37 0.62 -5.84
C ALA A 177 -4.81 1.57 -6.98
N ILE A 178 -3.92 1.99 -7.88
CA ILE A 178 -4.24 2.90 -8.98
C ILE A 178 -3.97 2.29 -10.37
N SER A 179 -3.40 1.10 -10.46
CA SER A 179 -2.88 0.53 -11.71
C SER A 179 -3.94 0.25 -12.78
N SER A 180 -5.18 0.03 -12.37
CA SER A 180 -6.32 -0.30 -13.27
C SER A 180 -7.16 0.92 -13.66
N LEU A 181 -6.78 2.13 -13.23
CA LEU A 181 -7.50 3.37 -13.52
C LEU A 181 -6.91 4.08 -14.75
N ASP A 182 -7.73 4.88 -15.43
CA ASP A 182 -7.23 5.79 -16.45
C ASP A 182 -6.38 6.92 -15.85
N VAL A 183 -5.53 7.55 -16.67
CA VAL A 183 -4.52 8.53 -16.24
C VAL A 183 -5.13 9.71 -15.46
N SER A 184 -6.30 10.17 -15.89
CA SER A 184 -6.95 11.34 -15.26
C SER A 184 -7.47 11.00 -13.85
N VAL A 185 -8.01 9.79 -13.68
CA VAL A 185 -8.49 9.28 -12.38
C VAL A 185 -7.32 8.90 -11.49
N GLN A 186 -6.23 8.35 -12.06
CA GLN A 186 -5.00 8.11 -11.29
C GLN A 186 -4.49 9.40 -10.64
N ALA A 187 -4.40 10.50 -11.41
CA ALA A 187 -3.95 11.79 -10.89
C ALA A 187 -4.83 12.25 -9.70
N GLN A 188 -6.17 12.18 -9.84
CA GLN A 188 -7.09 12.55 -8.77
C GLN A 188 -6.93 11.68 -7.51
N VAL A 189 -6.68 10.38 -7.67
CA VAL A 189 -6.45 9.49 -6.52
C VAL A 189 -5.09 9.77 -5.88
N LEU A 190 -4.05 10.06 -6.66
CA LEU A 190 -2.74 10.43 -6.12
C LEU A 190 -2.79 11.75 -5.33
N GLU A 191 -3.52 12.76 -5.84
CA GLU A 191 -3.76 14.01 -5.10
C GLU A 191 -4.47 13.74 -3.76
N LEU A 192 -5.53 12.94 -3.78
CA LEU A 192 -6.22 12.51 -2.57
C LEU A 192 -5.27 11.83 -1.57
N LEU A 193 -4.44 10.89 -2.04
CA LEU A 193 -3.49 10.20 -1.15
C LEU A 193 -2.41 11.15 -0.62
N LEU A 194 -2.05 12.18 -1.38
CA LEU A 194 -1.13 13.22 -0.93
C LEU A 194 -1.75 14.10 0.16
N GLU A 195 -3.04 14.46 0.05
CA GLU A 195 -3.77 15.19 1.10
C GLU A 195 -3.90 14.38 2.39
N LEU A 196 -4.02 13.06 2.28
CA LEU A 196 -4.07 12.15 3.43
C LEU A 196 -2.69 11.88 4.04
N LYS A 197 -1.62 12.33 3.38
CA LYS A 197 -0.24 12.18 3.85
C LYS A 197 -0.02 12.98 5.16
N GLY A 198 0.63 12.36 6.12
CA GLY A 198 0.86 12.95 7.44
C GLY A 198 -0.17 12.51 8.50
N ASP A 199 -1.38 12.16 8.10
CA ASP A 199 -2.40 11.63 9.00
C ASP A 199 -2.12 10.16 9.39
N MET A 200 -1.35 9.43 8.55
CA MET A 200 -1.10 7.99 8.71
C MET A 200 0.24 7.58 8.09
N THR A 201 0.72 6.40 8.51
CA THR A 201 1.84 5.73 7.86
C THR A 201 1.32 4.85 6.73
N TYR A 202 1.98 4.81 5.58
CA TYR A 202 1.57 3.90 4.53
C TYR A 202 2.70 3.30 3.71
N LEU A 203 2.44 2.11 3.20
CA LEU A 203 3.22 1.42 2.18
C LEU A 203 2.45 1.46 0.86
N PHE A 204 2.99 2.14 -0.14
CA PHE A 204 2.42 2.23 -1.48
C PHE A 204 3.17 1.30 -2.43
N ILE A 205 2.54 0.19 -2.78
CA ILE A 205 3.08 -0.80 -3.70
C ILE A 205 2.62 -0.43 -5.12
N ALA A 206 3.57 -0.20 -6.01
CA ALA A 206 3.28 0.09 -7.41
C ALA A 206 4.42 -0.40 -8.34
N HIS A 207 4.13 -0.48 -9.62
CA HIS A 207 5.14 -0.67 -10.66
C HIS A 207 5.51 0.66 -11.33
N ASP A 208 4.73 1.72 -11.14
CA ASP A 208 4.98 3.04 -11.68
C ASP A 208 5.86 3.87 -10.72
N VAL A 209 7.07 4.15 -11.19
CA VAL A 209 8.05 4.94 -10.45
C VAL A 209 7.59 6.40 -10.27
N GLN A 210 6.86 6.97 -11.25
CA GLN A 210 6.40 8.37 -11.20
C GLN A 210 5.37 8.55 -10.09
N ALA A 211 4.38 7.66 -10.02
CA ALA A 211 3.37 7.67 -8.96
C ALA A 211 4.01 7.57 -7.57
N VAL A 212 4.98 6.66 -7.41
CA VAL A 212 5.70 6.48 -6.14
C VAL A 212 6.55 7.70 -5.81
N ALA A 213 7.30 8.25 -6.78
CA ALA A 213 8.12 9.44 -6.56
C ALA A 213 7.27 10.69 -6.26
N TYR A 214 6.04 10.76 -6.78
CA TYR A 214 5.11 11.84 -6.47
C TYR A 214 4.60 11.74 -5.03
N LEU A 215 4.23 10.55 -4.58
CA LEU A 215 3.52 10.32 -3.32
C LEU A 215 4.44 10.07 -2.12
N CYS A 216 5.54 9.32 -2.30
CA CYS A 216 6.33 8.76 -1.21
C CYS A 216 7.63 9.53 -0.95
N ASP A 217 8.05 9.58 0.33
CA ASP A 217 9.31 10.21 0.73
C ASP A 217 10.49 9.24 0.67
N HIS A 218 10.22 7.94 0.83
CA HIS A 218 11.18 6.85 0.75
C HIS A 218 10.74 5.83 -0.29
N ILE A 219 11.70 5.27 -1.01
CA ILE A 219 11.46 4.31 -2.08
C ILE A 219 12.35 3.09 -1.89
N LEU A 220 11.71 1.94 -1.88
CA LEU A 220 12.31 0.62 -1.79
C LEU A 220 12.21 -0.06 -3.15
N PHE A 221 13.33 -0.56 -3.66
CA PHE A 221 13.39 -1.32 -4.90
C PHE A 221 13.48 -2.82 -4.57
N LEU A 222 12.41 -3.56 -4.87
CA LEU A 222 12.37 -5.01 -4.69
C LEU A 222 12.79 -5.68 -6.00
N HIS A 223 13.83 -6.54 -5.92
CA HIS A 223 14.33 -7.27 -7.07
C HIS A 223 14.76 -8.68 -6.67
N GLU A 224 14.35 -9.68 -7.44
CA GLU A 224 14.63 -11.10 -7.19
C GLU A 224 14.35 -11.53 -5.73
N GLY A 225 13.32 -10.94 -5.13
CA GLY A 225 12.87 -11.24 -3.77
C GLY A 225 13.69 -10.58 -2.67
N THR A 226 14.58 -9.63 -2.98
CA THR A 226 15.38 -8.87 -2.00
C THR A 226 15.17 -7.37 -2.17
N ILE A 227 15.44 -6.57 -1.12
CA ILE A 227 15.51 -5.11 -1.24
C ILE A 227 16.86 -4.76 -1.86
N ALA A 228 16.85 -4.48 -3.16
CA ALA A 228 18.07 -4.15 -3.93
C ALA A 228 18.61 -2.76 -3.56
N GLU A 229 17.74 -1.83 -3.24
CA GLU A 229 18.11 -0.47 -2.82
C GLU A 229 16.99 0.19 -2.03
N SER A 230 17.34 1.11 -1.14
CA SER A 230 16.42 1.95 -0.36
C SER A 230 16.93 3.39 -0.42
N LEU A 231 16.11 4.32 -0.91
CA LEU A 231 16.49 5.71 -1.13
C LEU A 231 15.41 6.68 -0.63
N GLU A 232 15.81 7.82 -0.13
CA GLU A 232 14.91 8.96 -0.03
C GLU A 232 14.60 9.50 -1.44
N ARG A 233 13.39 10.01 -1.65
CA ARG A 233 12.94 10.58 -2.94
C ARG A 233 13.94 11.58 -3.54
N LYS A 234 14.50 12.48 -2.70
CA LYS A 234 15.48 13.48 -3.15
C LYS A 234 16.80 12.89 -3.67
N HIS A 235 17.07 11.62 -3.38
CA HIS A 235 18.29 10.91 -3.76
C HIS A 235 18.09 9.92 -4.91
N LEU A 236 16.92 9.90 -5.56
CA LEU A 236 16.64 8.97 -6.67
C LEU A 236 17.64 9.08 -7.82
N ALA A 237 18.11 10.31 -8.13
CA ALA A 237 19.12 10.52 -9.17
C ALA A 237 20.48 9.89 -8.84
N THR A 238 20.73 9.54 -7.58
CA THR A 238 21.99 8.95 -7.11
C THR A 238 21.89 7.44 -6.89
N ALA A 239 20.86 6.78 -7.45
CA ALA A 239 20.67 5.34 -7.35
C ALA A 239 21.94 4.59 -7.76
N SER A 240 22.39 3.67 -6.91
CA SER A 240 23.62 2.89 -7.10
C SER A 240 23.37 1.51 -7.69
N SER A 241 22.24 0.89 -7.35
CA SER A 241 21.82 -0.40 -7.87
C SER A 241 21.58 -0.35 -9.38
N GLY A 242 22.16 -1.30 -10.12
CA GLY A 242 21.90 -1.44 -11.55
C GLY A 242 20.41 -1.65 -11.89
N TYR A 243 19.68 -2.29 -10.98
CA TYR A 243 18.24 -2.50 -11.13
C TYR A 243 17.45 -1.20 -10.95
N ALA A 244 17.69 -0.47 -9.85
CA ALA A 244 17.04 0.82 -9.60
C ALA A 244 17.30 1.80 -10.75
N ARG A 245 18.56 1.90 -11.22
CA ARG A 245 18.90 2.75 -12.38
C ARG A 245 18.14 2.40 -13.64
N ARG A 246 18.00 1.10 -13.97
CA ARG A 246 17.24 0.67 -15.16
C ARG A 246 15.77 1.06 -15.04
N LEU A 247 15.15 0.86 -13.86
CA LEU A 247 13.75 1.25 -13.63
C LEU A 247 13.57 2.77 -13.74
N LEU A 248 14.47 3.55 -13.16
CA LEU A 248 14.43 5.01 -13.23
C LEU A 248 14.63 5.53 -14.67
N GLN A 249 15.48 4.88 -15.47
CA GLN A 249 15.73 5.25 -16.87
C GLN A 249 14.59 4.83 -17.83
N SER A 250 13.82 3.81 -17.49
CA SER A 250 12.67 3.38 -18.31
C SER A 250 11.49 4.36 -18.24
N VAL A 251 11.49 5.24 -17.26
CA VAL A 251 10.55 6.34 -17.14
C VAL A 251 11.11 7.52 -17.92
N VAL A 252 10.30 8.13 -18.82
CA VAL A 252 10.63 9.33 -19.61
C VAL A 252 11.35 10.37 -18.73
N PRO A 253 12.35 11.13 -19.23
CA PRO A 253 13.42 11.73 -18.43
C PRO A 253 12.89 12.42 -17.18
N PHE A 254 13.24 11.86 -16.02
CA PHE A 254 13.04 12.45 -14.73
C PHE A 254 13.94 13.69 -14.63
N THR A 255 13.38 14.84 -14.96
CA THR A 255 14.00 16.13 -14.64
C THR A 255 13.59 16.45 -13.20
N PRO A 256 14.52 16.49 -12.22
CA PRO A 256 14.21 16.81 -10.84
C PRO A 256 13.49 18.15 -10.67
N ASP A 257 13.64 19.06 -11.64
CA ASP A 257 13.06 20.41 -11.65
C ASP A 257 11.61 20.47 -12.13
N ALA A 258 11.05 19.43 -12.74
CA ALA A 258 9.68 19.43 -13.23
C ALA A 258 8.64 19.25 -12.12
N CYS A 259 9.01 18.79 -10.93
CA CYS A 259 8.13 18.64 -9.77
C CYS A 259 8.03 19.89 -8.88
N VAL A 260 8.78 20.96 -9.17
CA VAL A 260 8.80 22.20 -8.34
C VAL A 260 8.18 23.39 -9.04
N ALA A 261 7.83 23.26 -10.34
CA ALA A 261 7.33 24.37 -11.14
C ALA A 261 5.87 24.15 -11.57
N THR A 262 4.96 23.92 -10.64
CA THR A 262 3.53 24.28 -10.83
C THR A 262 2.83 24.29 -9.46
N VAL A 263 2.95 25.41 -8.78
CA VAL A 263 1.97 25.94 -7.83
C VAL A 263 1.78 27.40 -8.19
#